data_6a55c1e6ff399c70bbe643c92e14627a
#
_entry.id   6a55c1e6ff399c70bbe643c92e14627a
#
_cell.length_a   1.000
_cell.length_b   1.000
_cell.length_c   1.000
_cell.angle_alpha   90.00
_cell.angle_beta   90.00
_cell.angle_gamma   90.00
#
_symmetry.space_group_name_H-M   'P 1'
#
loop_
_entity.id
_entity.type
_entity.pdbx_description
1 polymer ?
#
loop_
_entity_poly.entity_id
_entity_poly.type
_entity_poly.pdbx_seq_one_letter_code
_entity_poly.pdbx_strand_id
1 'polypeptide(L)'
;IYGRSRSRLLDIVARGGKVQYEPPCYTNRICRDDCIGVLHFIAGRIIAGADLEPIYLASDDDPATKWDVFNHLADKLGTGRPDKEILPYGSDQNKRCSNRRLKQLGYEFIYKSYREGYDFIERPVKS
;
A
#
# COMPACT_ATOMS: atom_id res chain seq x y z
N ILE A 1 4.89 3.17 3.23
CA ILE A 1 4.13 4.44 3.15
C ILE A 1 4.29 5.00 1.75
N TYR A 2 3.18 5.37 1.13
CA TYR A 2 3.15 6.01 -0.18
C TYR A 2 2.27 7.26 -0.15
N GLY A 3 2.41 8.13 -1.14
CA GLY A 3 1.64 9.36 -1.28
C GLY A 3 2.31 10.34 -2.24
N ARG A 4 1.75 11.55 -2.36
CA ARG A 4 2.23 12.57 -3.31
C ARG A 4 3.73 12.86 -3.22
N SER A 5 4.28 12.93 -2.04
CA SER A 5 5.73 13.20 -1.83
C SER A 5 6.56 11.93 -1.64
N ARG A 6 5.97 10.75 -1.86
CA ARG A 6 6.60 9.45 -1.65
C ARG A 6 6.27 8.54 -2.82
N SER A 7 6.84 8.84 -3.96
CA SER A 7 6.48 8.25 -5.26
C SER A 7 7.53 7.29 -5.83
N ARG A 8 8.46 6.81 -4.99
CA ARG A 8 9.54 5.91 -5.44
C ARG A 8 9.02 4.71 -6.24
N LEU A 9 7.91 4.11 -5.81
CA LEU A 9 7.34 2.97 -6.52
C LEU A 9 6.88 3.33 -7.92
N LEU A 10 6.36 4.54 -8.11
CA LEU A 10 5.95 5.03 -9.42
C LEU A 10 7.13 5.13 -10.39
N ASP A 11 8.29 5.58 -9.89
CA ASP A 11 9.51 5.64 -10.71
C ASP A 11 9.97 4.23 -11.12
N ILE A 12 9.89 3.27 -10.21
CA ILE A 12 10.24 1.88 -10.48
C ILE A 12 9.29 1.30 -11.54
N VAL A 13 7.99 1.50 -11.39
CA VAL A 13 6.98 1.02 -12.36
C VAL A 13 7.19 1.66 -13.74
N ALA A 14 7.47 2.97 -13.78
CA ALA A 14 7.70 3.70 -15.03
C ALA A 14 8.93 3.19 -15.81
N ARG A 15 9.95 2.68 -15.12
CA ARG A 15 11.14 2.11 -15.77
C ARG A 15 10.86 0.77 -16.46
N GLY A 16 9.77 0.10 -16.07
CA GLY A 16 9.44 -1.22 -16.60
C GLY A 16 10.29 -2.35 -16.01
N GLY A 17 10.24 -3.50 -16.64
CA GLY A 17 11.01 -4.68 -16.22
C GLY A 17 10.12 -5.84 -15.79
N LYS A 18 10.73 -6.80 -15.09
CA LYS A 18 10.03 -8.00 -14.60
C LYS A 18 9.53 -7.80 -13.18
N VAL A 19 8.35 -8.34 -12.91
CA VAL A 19 7.76 -8.36 -11.57
C VAL A 19 7.37 -9.78 -11.20
N GLN A 20 7.68 -10.18 -9.99
CA GLN A 20 7.36 -11.50 -9.49
C GLN A 20 5.85 -11.77 -9.63
N TYR A 21 5.54 -12.82 -10.38
CA TYR A 21 4.18 -13.30 -10.61
C TYR A 21 3.90 -14.61 -9.87
N GLU A 22 4.84 -15.57 -9.97
CA GLU A 22 4.73 -16.88 -9.36
C GLU A 22 6.02 -17.22 -8.61
N PRO A 23 5.98 -17.63 -7.34
CA PRO A 23 4.79 -17.62 -6.48
C PRO A 23 4.31 -16.20 -6.16
N PRO A 24 3.03 -16.01 -5.81
CA PRO A 24 2.51 -14.69 -5.46
C PRO A 24 3.29 -14.09 -4.29
N CYS A 25 3.64 -12.80 -4.38
CA CYS A 25 4.32 -12.09 -3.31
C CYS A 25 3.43 -10.97 -2.79
N TYR A 26 2.80 -11.20 -1.64
CA TYR A 26 1.95 -10.21 -0.99
C TYR A 26 2.77 -9.13 -0.32
N THR A 27 2.30 -7.89 -0.47
CA THR A 27 2.90 -6.70 0.10
C THR A 27 1.86 -5.88 0.83
N ASN A 28 2.30 -5.08 1.80
CA ASN A 28 1.44 -4.27 2.63
C ASN A 28 1.85 -2.81 2.51
N ARG A 29 0.88 -1.90 2.64
CA ARG A 29 1.11 -0.47 2.50
C ARG A 29 0.09 0.36 3.25
N ILE A 30 0.41 1.63 3.39
CA ILE A 30 -0.50 2.64 3.90
C ILE A 30 -0.24 3.96 3.18
N CYS A 31 -1.30 4.67 2.81
CA CYS A 31 -1.17 6.01 2.28
C CYS A 31 -0.63 6.96 3.36
N ARG A 32 0.18 7.93 2.97
CA ARG A 32 0.75 8.93 3.88
C ARG A 32 -0.34 9.62 4.72
N ASP A 33 -1.46 9.97 4.13
CA ASP A 33 -2.55 10.65 4.83
C ASP A 33 -3.14 9.77 5.93
N ASP A 34 -3.28 8.48 5.69
CA ASP A 34 -3.71 7.53 6.72
C ASP A 34 -2.63 7.30 7.77
N CYS A 35 -1.35 7.28 7.39
CA CYS A 35 -0.26 7.17 8.35
C CYS A 35 -0.31 8.33 9.35
N ILE A 36 -0.48 9.56 8.87
CA ILE A 36 -0.65 10.75 9.71
C ILE A 36 -1.94 10.63 10.54
N GLY A 37 -3.02 10.21 9.92
CA GLY A 37 -4.30 10.03 10.58
C GLY A 37 -4.25 9.02 11.73
N VAL A 38 -3.57 7.91 11.54
CA VAL A 38 -3.38 6.89 12.59
C VAL A 38 -2.58 7.45 13.77
N LEU A 39 -1.48 8.16 13.51
CA LEU A 39 -0.67 8.77 14.56
C LEU A 39 -1.48 9.78 15.36
N HIS A 40 -2.22 10.65 14.68
CA HIS A 40 -3.10 11.62 15.32
C HIS A 40 -4.20 10.95 16.16
N PHE A 41 -4.83 9.93 15.61
CA PHE A 41 -5.89 9.18 16.28
C PHE A 41 -5.39 8.48 17.54
N ILE A 42 -4.24 7.80 17.48
CA ILE A 42 -3.66 7.11 18.64
C ILE A 42 -3.25 8.11 19.70
N ALA A 43 -2.62 9.24 19.31
CA ALA A 43 -2.25 10.29 20.24
C ALA A 43 -3.49 10.82 21.00
N GLY A 44 -4.60 11.05 20.30
CA GLY A 44 -5.85 11.46 20.91
C GLY A 44 -6.41 10.42 21.89
N ARG A 45 -6.29 9.14 21.59
CA ARG A 45 -6.71 8.06 22.49
C ARG A 45 -5.84 7.99 23.74
N ILE A 46 -4.55 8.20 23.61
CA ILE A 46 -3.62 8.28 24.77
C ILE A 46 -4.03 9.42 25.69
N ILE A 47 -4.25 10.61 25.13
CA ILE A 47 -4.65 11.80 25.90
C ILE A 47 -5.98 11.56 26.62
N ALA A 48 -6.92 10.87 25.98
CA ALA A 48 -8.21 10.52 26.55
C ALA A 48 -8.15 9.41 27.61
N GLY A 49 -6.98 8.83 27.86
CA GLY A 49 -6.79 7.77 28.86
C GLY A 49 -7.30 6.40 28.42
N ALA A 50 -7.42 6.17 27.12
CA ALA A 50 -7.86 4.88 26.60
C ALA A 50 -6.86 3.77 26.92
N ASP A 51 -7.38 2.56 27.14
CA ASP A 51 -6.58 1.36 27.29
C ASP A 51 -6.15 0.86 25.92
N LEU A 52 -4.84 0.90 25.64
CA LEU A 52 -4.28 0.58 24.34
C LEU A 52 -3.51 -0.74 24.35
N GLU A 53 -3.56 -1.43 23.22
CA GLU A 53 -2.67 -2.55 22.97
C GLU A 53 -1.22 -2.04 22.80
N PRO A 54 -0.21 -2.89 23.08
CA PRO A 54 1.19 -2.47 22.94
C PRO A 54 1.61 -2.25 21.48
N ILE A 55 0.95 -2.89 20.51
CA ILE A 55 1.30 -2.83 19.10
C ILE A 55 0.05 -2.76 18.23
N TYR A 56 0.07 -1.82 17.28
CA TYR A 56 -0.91 -1.72 16.21
C TYR A 56 -0.20 -1.77 14.85
N LEU A 57 -0.66 -2.63 13.95
CA LEU A 57 -0.18 -2.66 12.58
C LEU A 57 -0.99 -1.66 11.75
N ALA A 58 -0.32 -0.64 11.24
CA ALA A 58 -0.94 0.39 10.41
C ALA A 58 -0.69 0.07 8.93
N SER A 59 -1.48 -0.83 8.40
CA SER A 59 -1.56 -1.14 6.97
C SER A 59 -3.00 -1.02 6.51
N ASP A 60 -3.22 -0.76 5.21
CA ASP A 60 -4.57 -0.65 4.67
C ASP A 60 -5.30 -2.01 4.60
N ASP A 61 -6.54 -1.99 4.13
CA ASP A 61 -7.40 -3.18 4.07
C ASP A 61 -7.08 -4.11 2.90
N ASP A 62 -6.11 -3.76 2.06
CA ASP A 62 -5.83 -4.48 0.81
C ASP A 62 -4.37 -4.93 0.69
N PRO A 63 -3.94 -5.95 1.46
CA PRO A 63 -2.69 -6.63 1.18
C PRO A 63 -2.76 -7.23 -0.22
N ALA A 64 -1.92 -6.78 -1.12
CA ALA A 64 -1.97 -7.18 -2.51
C ALA A 64 -0.62 -7.71 -3.00
N THR A 65 -0.64 -8.51 -4.06
CA THR A 65 0.60 -9.00 -4.67
C THR A 65 1.35 -7.87 -5.37
N LYS A 66 2.66 -8.00 -5.45
CA LYS A 66 3.49 -7.07 -6.24
C LYS A 66 2.97 -6.98 -7.67
N TRP A 67 2.60 -8.12 -8.25
CA TRP A 67 2.06 -8.19 -9.61
C TRP A 67 0.83 -7.29 -9.79
N ASP A 68 -0.15 -7.43 -8.91
CA ASP A 68 -1.39 -6.64 -9.00
C ASP A 68 -1.13 -5.14 -8.82
N VAL A 69 -0.29 -4.77 -7.86
CA VAL A 69 0.04 -3.36 -7.59
C VAL A 69 0.77 -2.74 -8.78
N PHE A 70 1.79 -3.41 -9.30
CA PHE A 70 2.57 -2.90 -10.44
C PHE A 70 1.72 -2.74 -11.69
N ASN A 71 0.85 -3.70 -11.98
CA ASN A 71 -0.06 -3.60 -13.13
C ASN A 71 -1.04 -2.45 -12.99
N HIS A 72 -1.62 -2.28 -11.81
CA HIS A 72 -2.53 -1.16 -11.55
C HIS A 72 -1.82 0.19 -11.75
N LEU A 73 -0.61 0.35 -11.23
CA LEU A 73 0.15 1.58 -11.36
C LEU A 73 0.63 1.81 -12.81
N ALA A 74 1.03 0.75 -13.51
CA ALA A 74 1.40 0.85 -14.93
C ALA A 74 0.22 1.34 -15.77
N ASP A 75 -0.96 0.82 -15.53
CA ASP A 75 -2.18 1.27 -16.21
C ASP A 75 -2.48 2.75 -15.91
N LYS A 76 -2.35 3.18 -14.65
CA LYS A 76 -2.55 4.58 -14.27
C LYS A 76 -1.52 5.52 -14.90
N LEU A 77 -0.27 5.10 -14.97
CA LEU A 77 0.81 5.90 -15.57
C LEU A 77 0.77 5.89 -17.10
N GLY A 78 0.00 4.98 -17.70
CA GLY A 78 -0.01 4.80 -19.14
C GLY A 78 1.28 4.17 -19.68
N THR A 79 2.05 3.50 -18.83
CA THR A 79 3.24 2.74 -19.22
C THR A 79 2.87 1.31 -19.59
N GLY A 80 3.77 0.59 -20.27
CA GLY A 80 3.59 -0.83 -20.54
C GLY A 80 3.53 -1.64 -19.23
N ARG A 81 2.73 -2.70 -19.23
CA ARG A 81 2.66 -3.62 -18.09
C ARG A 81 3.98 -4.37 -17.94
N PRO A 82 4.36 -4.74 -16.70
CA PRO A 82 5.57 -5.50 -16.46
C PRO A 82 5.50 -6.91 -17.05
N ASP A 83 6.67 -7.50 -17.31
CA ASP A 83 6.78 -8.90 -17.65
C ASP A 83 6.71 -9.77 -16.40
N LYS A 84 6.19 -10.98 -16.56
CA LYS A 84 6.11 -11.95 -15.47
C LYS A 84 7.48 -12.51 -15.12
N GLU A 85 7.80 -12.52 -13.83
CA GLU A 85 8.94 -13.23 -13.30
C GLU A 85 8.47 -14.43 -12.50
N ILE A 86 8.98 -15.60 -12.85
CA ILE A 86 8.69 -16.86 -12.16
C ILE A 86 9.94 -17.27 -11.39
N LEU A 87 9.82 -17.37 -10.08
CA LEU A 87 10.90 -17.75 -9.18
C LEU A 87 10.73 -19.21 -8.73
N PRO A 88 11.85 -19.93 -8.47
CA PRO A 88 11.77 -21.32 -8.05
C PRO A 88 11.29 -21.50 -6.60
N TYR A 89 11.31 -20.46 -5.80
CA TYR A 89 10.88 -20.47 -4.40
C TYR A 89 10.35 -19.10 -3.97
N GLY A 90 9.54 -19.10 -2.91
CA GLY A 90 8.98 -17.87 -2.36
C GLY A 90 9.96 -17.07 -1.52
N SER A 91 9.60 -15.81 -1.23
CA SER A 91 10.34 -14.91 -0.34
C SER A 91 9.79 -14.98 1.08
N ASP A 92 10.68 -14.85 2.07
CA ASP A 92 10.29 -14.68 3.48
C ASP A 92 9.52 -13.38 3.74
N GLN A 93 9.52 -12.45 2.80
CA GLN A 93 8.81 -11.18 2.88
C GLN A 93 7.37 -11.24 2.36
N ASN A 94 6.89 -12.43 2.02
CA ASN A 94 5.53 -12.65 1.54
C ASN A 94 4.56 -12.73 2.73
N LYS A 95 3.99 -11.59 3.13
CA LYS A 95 3.11 -11.49 4.29
C LYS A 95 1.88 -10.66 3.99
N ARG A 96 0.76 -11.05 4.61
CA ARG A 96 -0.46 -10.25 4.67
C ARG A 96 -0.67 -9.79 6.10
N CYS A 97 -0.47 -8.49 6.34
CA CYS A 97 -0.66 -7.91 7.67
C CYS A 97 -2.14 -7.67 7.94
N SER A 98 -2.55 -7.89 9.18
CA SER A 98 -3.90 -7.56 9.64
C SER A 98 -3.88 -6.22 10.39
N ASN A 99 -4.76 -5.32 10.00
CA ASN A 99 -5.00 -4.05 10.69
C ASN A 99 -6.17 -4.12 11.67
N ARG A 100 -6.61 -5.33 12.01
CA ARG A 100 -7.82 -5.57 12.81
C ARG A 100 -7.83 -4.82 14.12
N ARG A 101 -6.72 -4.81 14.87
CA ARG A 101 -6.64 -4.11 16.16
C ARG A 101 -6.86 -2.61 16.02
N LEU A 102 -6.29 -2.02 14.99
CA LEU A 102 -6.44 -0.59 14.71
C LEU A 102 -7.89 -0.24 14.35
N LYS A 103 -8.54 -1.08 13.56
CA LYS A 103 -9.96 -0.90 13.21
C LYS A 103 -10.88 -1.11 14.42
N GLN A 104 -10.57 -2.08 15.28
CA GLN A 104 -11.32 -2.30 16.53
C GLN A 104 -11.18 -1.12 17.50
N LEU A 105 -10.03 -0.43 17.49
CA LEU A 105 -9.84 0.79 18.27
C LEU A 105 -10.72 1.94 17.76
N GLY A 106 -11.16 1.88 16.50
CA GLY A 106 -12.08 2.83 15.90
C GLY A 106 -11.51 3.68 14.76
N TYR A 107 -10.29 3.41 14.30
CA TYR A 107 -9.73 4.14 13.18
C TYR A 107 -10.44 3.77 11.86
N GLU A 108 -10.84 4.79 11.11
CA GLU A 108 -11.42 4.64 9.78
C GLU A 108 -10.43 5.13 8.72
N PHE A 109 -10.05 4.22 7.80
CA PHE A 109 -9.12 4.56 6.73
C PHE A 109 -9.74 5.51 5.72
N ILE A 110 -9.00 6.54 5.34
CA ILE A 110 -9.35 7.44 4.23
C ILE A 110 -9.22 6.68 2.92
N TYR A 111 -8.10 5.95 2.76
CA TYR A 111 -7.81 5.13 1.59
C TYR A 111 -7.64 3.67 2.01
N LYS A 112 -8.67 2.87 1.77
CA LYS A 112 -8.70 1.45 2.16
C LYS A 112 -7.83 0.57 1.27
N SER A 113 -7.46 1.06 0.09
CA SER A 113 -6.68 0.33 -0.90
C SER A 113 -5.76 1.28 -1.68
N TYR A 114 -4.65 0.73 -2.19
CA TYR A 114 -3.77 1.42 -3.12
C TYR A 114 -4.51 1.87 -4.39
N ARG A 115 -5.60 1.19 -4.74
CA ARG A 115 -6.42 1.54 -5.91
C ARG A 115 -6.97 2.94 -5.81
N GLU A 116 -7.40 3.34 -4.62
CA GLU A 116 -7.90 4.67 -4.30
C GLU A 116 -6.79 5.62 -3.89
N GLY A 117 -5.82 5.12 -3.14
CA GLY A 117 -4.74 5.94 -2.56
C GLY A 117 -3.80 6.54 -3.61
N TYR A 118 -3.68 5.94 -4.78
CA TYR A 118 -2.91 6.47 -5.89
C TYR A 118 -3.73 7.32 -6.88
N ASP A 119 -4.94 7.71 -6.53
CA ASP A 119 -5.80 8.55 -7.40
C ASP A 119 -5.23 9.96 -7.65
N PHE A 120 -4.22 10.38 -6.87
CA PHE A 120 -3.51 11.62 -7.14
C PHE A 120 -2.66 11.57 -8.42
N ILE A 121 -2.45 10.40 -9.02
CA ILE A 121 -1.74 10.28 -10.29
C ILE A 121 -2.65 10.82 -11.39
N GLU A 122 -2.27 11.93 -11.97
CA GLU A 122 -2.94 12.47 -13.14
C GLU A 122 -2.59 11.60 -14.34
N ARG A 123 -3.60 11.19 -15.10
CA ARG A 123 -3.35 10.51 -16.36
C ARG A 123 -2.60 11.45 -17.29
N PRO A 124 -1.55 10.97 -17.97
CA PRO A 124 -0.91 11.81 -18.97
C PRO A 124 -1.97 12.25 -19.98
N VAL A 125 -2.03 13.57 -20.21
CA VAL A 125 -2.90 14.12 -21.23
C VAL A 125 -2.43 13.54 -22.56
N LYS A 126 -3.31 12.79 -23.22
CA LYS A 126 -3.03 12.32 -24.58
C LYS A 126 -2.98 13.56 -25.47
N SER A 127 -1.77 13.91 -25.84
CA SER A 127 -1.55 14.94 -26.84
C SER A 127 -1.86 14.38 -28.23
#